data_09ad1a4e474da2422c658621c75ec5f2
#
_entry.id   09ad1a4e474da2422c658621c75ec5f2
#
_cell.length_a   1.000
_cell.length_b   1.000
_cell.length_c   1.000
_cell.angle_alpha   90.00
_cell.angle_beta   90.00
_cell.angle_gamma   90.00
#
_symmetry.space_group_name_H-M   'P 1'
#
loop_
_entity.id
_entity.type
_entity.pdbx_description
1 polymer ?
#
loop_
_entity_poly.entity_id
_entity_poly.type
_entity_poly.pdbx_seq_one_letter_code
_entity_poly.pdbx_strand_id
1 'polypeptide(L)'
;DWLSRAHETTTWTTSVCKGPLILGSAGMLKGLKATTHWRAMDDLAAFGAQATDQRVVRDGRVITAAGEDIAKAIQLAIEYAPEPPFDAGRYRDAPPDRVERVRSTLNRP
;
A
#
# COMPACT_ATOMS: atom_id res chain seq x y z
N ASP A 1 -11.50 10.68 3.68
CA ASP A 1 -10.63 9.57 3.98
C ASP A 1 -9.17 10.01 3.93
N TRP A 2 -8.37 9.52 4.89
CA TRP A 2 -6.95 9.91 5.01
C TRP A 2 -6.13 9.50 3.78
N LEU A 3 -6.31 8.28 3.30
CA LEU A 3 -5.61 7.77 2.11
C LEU A 3 -5.87 8.60 0.86
N SER A 4 -7.11 8.95 0.61
CA SER A 4 -7.50 9.78 -0.55
C SER A 4 -6.84 11.15 -0.49
N ARG A 5 -6.82 11.78 0.69
CA ARG A 5 -6.15 13.07 0.90
C ARG A 5 -4.63 12.97 0.76
N ALA A 6 -4.02 11.91 1.30
CA ALA A 6 -2.59 11.68 1.14
C ALA A 6 -2.20 11.50 -0.33
N HIS A 7 -3.03 10.78 -1.10
CA HIS A 7 -2.80 10.57 -2.53
C HIS A 7 -2.75 11.87 -3.33
N GLU A 8 -3.49 12.90 -2.92
CA GLU A 8 -3.47 14.20 -3.62
C GLU A 8 -2.10 14.85 -3.65
N THR A 9 -1.30 14.63 -2.62
CA THR A 9 0.03 15.26 -2.44
C THR A 9 1.21 14.34 -2.71
N THR A 10 0.99 13.03 -2.86
CA THR A 10 2.08 12.08 -3.14
C THR A 10 2.42 12.01 -4.63
N THR A 11 3.69 11.79 -4.93
CA THR A 11 4.14 11.53 -6.30
C THR A 11 3.66 10.16 -6.78
N TRP A 12 3.73 9.16 -5.90
CA TRP A 12 3.33 7.79 -6.18
C TRP A 12 2.49 7.23 -5.04
N THR A 13 1.48 6.44 -5.38
CA THR A 13 0.76 5.56 -4.45
C THR A 13 0.99 4.12 -4.90
N THR A 14 1.64 3.35 -4.04
CA THR A 14 1.97 1.95 -4.33
C THR A 14 1.31 1.02 -3.34
N SER A 15 0.92 -0.16 -3.81
CA SER A 15 0.42 -1.22 -2.95
C SER A 15 0.77 -2.61 -3.48
N VAL A 16 0.91 -3.56 -2.56
CA VAL A 16 1.38 -4.90 -2.88
C VAL A 16 0.49 -5.96 -2.24
N CYS A 17 0.52 -7.16 -2.80
CA CYS A 17 -0.22 -8.33 -2.35
C CYS A 17 -1.74 -8.06 -2.28
N LYS A 18 -2.34 -7.96 -1.08
CA LYS A 18 -3.75 -7.60 -0.86
C LYS A 18 -3.95 -6.11 -0.57
N GLY A 19 -2.88 -5.32 -0.47
CA GLY A 19 -2.93 -3.87 -0.25
C GLY A 19 -3.83 -3.09 -1.21
N PRO A 20 -3.92 -3.46 -2.51
CA PRO A 20 -4.83 -2.83 -3.44
C PRO A 20 -6.30 -2.83 -3.02
N LEU A 21 -6.74 -3.78 -2.20
CA LEU A 21 -8.11 -3.80 -1.66
C LEU A 21 -8.37 -2.59 -0.74
N ILE A 22 -7.36 -2.14 -0.01
CA ILE A 22 -7.45 -0.94 0.84
C ILE A 22 -7.62 0.30 -0.04
N LEU A 23 -6.84 0.40 -1.12
CA LEU A 23 -6.98 1.49 -2.10
C LEU A 23 -8.34 1.45 -2.79
N GLY A 24 -8.83 0.25 -3.11
CA GLY A 24 -10.16 0.04 -3.68
C GLY A 24 -11.27 0.51 -2.76
N SER A 25 -11.21 0.13 -1.47
CA SER A 25 -12.20 0.56 -0.48
C SER A 25 -12.21 2.08 -0.24
N ALA A 26 -11.08 2.73 -0.45
CA ALA A 26 -10.96 4.20 -0.43
C ALA A 26 -11.44 4.89 -1.72
N GLY A 27 -11.90 4.13 -2.72
CA GLY A 27 -12.38 4.65 -4.00
C GLY A 27 -11.28 5.08 -4.98
N MET A 28 -10.02 4.80 -4.65
CA MET A 28 -8.85 5.28 -5.41
C MET A 28 -8.58 4.49 -6.68
N LEU A 29 -9.14 3.29 -6.82
CA LEU A 29 -8.92 2.41 -7.98
C LEU A 29 -10.08 2.41 -8.98
N LYS A 30 -11.13 3.19 -8.73
CA LYS A 30 -12.30 3.22 -9.61
C LYS A 30 -11.91 3.65 -11.03
N GLY A 31 -12.16 2.78 -11.99
CA GLY A 31 -11.84 3.01 -13.40
C GLY A 31 -10.36 2.83 -13.75
N LEU A 32 -9.49 2.56 -12.77
CA LEU A 32 -8.08 2.31 -13.01
C LEU A 32 -7.79 0.83 -13.26
N LYS A 33 -6.76 0.55 -14.05
CA LYS A 33 -6.18 -0.77 -14.15
C LYS A 33 -5.39 -1.06 -12.87
N ALA A 34 -5.58 -2.25 -12.30
CA ALA A 34 -4.90 -2.66 -11.09
C ALA A 34 -4.71 -4.17 -11.03
N THR A 35 -3.76 -4.61 -10.23
CA THR A 35 -3.56 -6.02 -9.89
C THR A 35 -3.51 -6.20 -8.38
N THR A 36 -3.71 -7.42 -7.93
CA THR A 36 -3.63 -7.82 -6.53
C THR A 36 -3.24 -9.29 -6.44
N HIS A 37 -3.13 -9.83 -5.24
CA HIS A 37 -3.00 -11.27 -5.06
C HIS A 37 -4.15 -12.01 -5.76
N TRP A 38 -3.86 -13.11 -6.45
CA TRP A 38 -4.83 -13.81 -7.30
C TRP A 38 -6.16 -14.18 -6.60
N ARG A 39 -6.13 -14.46 -5.29
CA ARG A 39 -7.34 -14.74 -4.49
C ARG A 39 -8.24 -13.53 -4.26
N ALA A 40 -7.76 -12.34 -4.53
CA ALA A 40 -8.48 -11.09 -4.27
C ALA A 40 -8.87 -10.34 -5.57
N MET A 41 -8.69 -10.96 -6.73
CA MET A 41 -8.98 -10.33 -8.03
C MET A 41 -10.47 -9.95 -8.17
N ASP A 42 -11.36 -10.82 -7.73
CA ASP A 42 -12.80 -10.55 -7.79
C ASP A 42 -13.20 -9.39 -6.86
N ASP A 43 -12.58 -9.33 -5.67
CA ASP A 43 -12.81 -8.22 -4.74
C ASP A 43 -12.30 -6.90 -5.31
N LEU A 44 -11.16 -6.93 -6.02
CA LEU A 44 -10.63 -5.75 -6.69
C LEU A 44 -11.59 -5.23 -7.77
N ALA A 45 -12.15 -6.12 -8.57
CA ALA A 45 -13.15 -5.78 -9.57
C ALA A 45 -14.43 -5.19 -8.94
N ALA A 46 -14.84 -5.70 -7.77
CA ALA A 46 -16.00 -5.20 -7.02
C ALA A 46 -15.83 -3.74 -6.58
N PHE A 47 -14.61 -3.26 -6.38
CA PHE A 47 -14.31 -1.84 -6.11
C PHE A 47 -14.28 -0.96 -7.36
N GLY A 48 -14.63 -1.47 -8.52
CA GLY A 48 -14.67 -0.72 -9.78
C GLY A 48 -13.34 -0.60 -10.50
N ALA A 49 -12.31 -1.32 -10.06
CA ALA A 49 -11.03 -1.41 -10.77
C ALA A 49 -11.13 -2.35 -11.98
N GLN A 50 -10.33 -2.07 -13.01
CA GLN A 50 -10.11 -2.99 -14.11
C GLN A 50 -9.01 -3.98 -13.69
N ALA A 51 -9.40 -5.12 -13.08
CA ALA A 51 -8.48 -6.12 -12.60
C ALA A 51 -7.74 -6.79 -13.76
N THR A 52 -6.41 -6.87 -13.66
CA THR A 52 -5.55 -7.52 -14.63
C THR A 52 -4.70 -8.60 -13.96
N ASP A 53 -4.33 -9.64 -14.70
CA ASP A 53 -3.49 -10.73 -14.22
C ASP A 53 -1.98 -10.43 -14.30
N GLN A 54 -1.61 -9.24 -14.70
CA GLN A 54 -0.22 -8.79 -14.69
C GLN A 54 0.32 -8.71 -13.26
N ARG A 55 1.60 -9.01 -13.08
CA ARG A 55 2.22 -9.00 -11.76
C ARG A 55 2.41 -7.59 -11.19
N VAL A 56 2.59 -6.61 -12.08
CA VAL A 56 2.67 -5.18 -11.76
C VAL A 56 1.81 -4.40 -12.73
N VAL A 57 1.02 -3.50 -12.22
CA VAL A 57 0.21 -2.58 -13.03
C VAL A 57 0.45 -1.16 -12.56
N ARG A 58 0.80 -0.31 -13.51
CA ARG A 58 0.85 1.14 -13.32
C ARG A 58 -0.28 1.79 -14.09
N ASP A 59 -1.06 2.60 -13.41
CA ASP A 59 -2.05 3.47 -14.03
C ASP A 59 -1.98 4.85 -13.38
N GLY A 60 -1.54 5.83 -14.17
CA GLY A 60 -1.23 7.15 -13.66
C GLY A 60 -0.14 7.12 -12.57
N ARG A 61 -0.51 7.60 -11.38
CA ARG A 61 0.36 7.64 -10.19
C ARG A 61 0.16 6.44 -9.25
N VAL A 62 -0.70 5.50 -9.62
CA VAL A 62 -0.97 4.31 -8.82
C VAL A 62 -0.21 3.12 -9.39
N ILE A 63 0.52 2.41 -8.55
CA ILE A 63 1.21 1.18 -8.90
C ILE A 63 0.75 0.08 -7.95
N THR A 64 0.21 -0.99 -8.51
CA THR A 64 -0.23 -2.16 -7.76
C THR A 64 0.58 -3.38 -8.15
N ALA A 65 0.87 -4.26 -7.21
CA ALA A 65 1.68 -5.45 -7.44
C ALA A 65 1.16 -6.68 -6.69
N ALA A 66 1.29 -7.83 -7.32
CA ALA A 66 0.76 -9.09 -6.81
C ALA A 66 1.68 -9.81 -5.81
N GLY A 67 2.91 -9.35 -5.57
CA GLY A 67 3.85 -10.05 -4.69
C GLY A 67 5.03 -9.20 -4.21
N GLU A 68 5.75 -9.72 -3.21
CA GLU A 68 6.82 -9.00 -2.49
C GLU A 68 8.06 -8.71 -3.37
N ASP A 69 8.52 -9.67 -4.18
CA ASP A 69 9.70 -9.46 -5.04
C ASP A 69 9.48 -8.33 -6.04
N ILE A 70 8.25 -8.12 -6.40
CA ILE A 70 7.83 -7.05 -7.29
C ILE A 70 7.73 -5.71 -6.56
N ALA A 71 7.43 -5.72 -5.26
CA ALA A 71 7.52 -4.53 -4.43
C ALA A 71 8.94 -3.96 -4.42
N LYS A 72 9.94 -4.82 -4.32
CA LYS A 72 11.36 -4.45 -4.41
C LYS A 72 11.72 -3.86 -5.78
N ALA A 73 11.19 -4.46 -6.85
CA ALA A 73 11.38 -3.93 -8.21
C ALA A 73 10.71 -2.56 -8.40
N ILE A 74 9.54 -2.33 -7.79
CA ILE A 74 8.88 -1.01 -7.81
C ILE A 74 9.72 0.01 -7.06
N GLN A 75 10.22 -0.33 -5.87
CA GLN A 75 11.10 0.56 -5.10
C GLN A 75 12.30 1.00 -5.92
N LEU A 76 12.93 0.07 -6.62
CA LEU A 76 14.04 0.36 -7.51
C LEU A 76 13.61 1.26 -8.69
N ALA A 77 12.46 0.97 -9.30
CA ALA A 77 11.98 1.71 -10.47
C ALA A 77 11.61 3.18 -10.17
N ILE A 78 11.17 3.45 -8.94
CA ILE A 78 10.87 4.83 -8.49
C ILE A 78 12.03 5.45 -7.69
N GLU A 79 13.17 4.77 -7.64
CA GLU A 79 14.37 5.20 -6.88
C GLU A 79 14.05 5.51 -5.39
N TYR A 80 13.13 4.73 -4.80
CA TYR A 80 12.73 4.90 -3.41
C TYR A 80 13.62 4.10 -2.48
N ALA A 81 14.62 4.77 -1.93
CA ALA A 81 15.52 4.22 -0.91
C ALA A 81 15.34 5.01 0.40
N PRO A 82 14.36 4.66 1.25
CA PRO A 82 14.13 5.41 2.48
C PRO A 82 15.29 5.21 3.46
N GLU A 83 15.87 6.31 3.89
CA GLU A 83 16.84 6.37 4.97
C GLU A 83 16.19 7.09 6.17
N PRO A 84 15.40 6.38 6.98
CA PRO A 84 14.73 7.00 8.12
C PRO A 84 15.79 7.45 9.16
N PRO A 85 15.57 8.58 9.83
CA PRO A 85 16.51 9.09 10.82
C PRO A 85 16.64 8.17 12.05
N PHE A 86 15.72 7.22 12.21
CA PHE A 86 15.73 6.25 13.29
C PHE A 86 15.39 4.86 12.77
N ASP A 87 16.20 3.86 13.11
CA ASP A 87 15.89 2.44 12.90
C ASP A 87 15.05 1.91 14.08
N ALA A 88 13.80 2.36 14.17
CA ALA A 88 12.92 2.10 15.29
C ALA A 88 11.56 1.52 14.89
N GLY A 89 11.39 1.14 13.63
CA GLY A 89 10.12 0.69 13.07
C GLY A 89 9.77 -0.78 13.30
N ARG A 90 10.67 -1.58 13.88
CA ARG A 90 10.46 -3.02 14.06
C ARG A 90 9.93 -3.32 15.46
N TYR A 91 8.73 -3.92 15.52
CA TYR A 91 8.09 -4.29 16.78
C TYR A 91 8.99 -5.17 17.67
N ARG A 92 9.65 -6.18 17.09
CA ARG A 92 10.52 -7.13 17.82
C ARG A 92 11.72 -6.48 18.52
N ASP A 93 12.15 -5.33 17.99
CA ASP A 93 13.33 -4.62 18.49
C ASP A 93 12.94 -3.39 19.31
N ALA A 94 11.64 -3.14 19.45
CA ALA A 94 11.14 -1.98 20.15
C ALA A 94 11.13 -2.18 21.68
N PRO A 95 11.59 -1.19 22.46
CA PRO A 95 11.46 -1.22 23.90
C PRO A 95 10.00 -1.33 24.36
N PRO A 96 9.71 -2.10 25.44
CA PRO A 96 8.34 -2.33 25.91
C PRO A 96 7.55 -1.05 26.20
N ASP A 97 8.20 -0.04 26.76
CA ASP A 97 7.57 1.26 27.05
C ASP A 97 7.12 2.00 25.79
N ARG A 98 7.91 1.88 24.70
CA ARG A 98 7.53 2.47 23.40
C ARG A 98 6.33 1.75 22.80
N VAL A 99 6.32 0.41 22.88
CA VAL A 99 5.20 -0.41 22.40
C VAL A 99 3.91 -0.03 23.13
N GLU A 100 3.97 0.09 24.45
CA GLU A 100 2.81 0.45 25.27
C GLU A 100 2.29 1.86 24.98
N ARG A 101 3.20 2.81 24.77
CA ARG A 101 2.84 4.19 24.40
C ARG A 101 2.11 4.23 23.05
N VAL A 102 2.58 3.48 22.05
CA VAL A 102 1.93 3.39 20.75
C VAL A 102 0.54 2.75 20.87
N ARG A 103 0.43 1.64 21.61
CA ARG A 103 -0.86 0.97 21.85
C ARG A 103 -1.87 1.90 22.52
N SER A 104 -1.48 2.62 23.55
CA SER A 104 -2.35 3.56 24.25
C SER A 104 -2.80 4.71 23.37
N THR A 105 -1.99 5.12 22.40
CA THR A 105 -2.33 6.18 21.45
C THR A 105 -3.32 5.68 20.38
N LEU A 106 -3.12 4.46 19.87
CA LEU A 106 -3.99 3.88 18.84
C LEU A 106 -5.35 3.42 19.38
N ASN A 107 -5.44 3.09 20.67
CA ASN A 107 -6.67 2.64 21.31
C ASN A 107 -7.49 3.80 21.93
N ARG A 108 -7.12 5.04 21.69
CA ARG A 108 -7.96 6.19 22.10
C ARG A 108 -9.18 6.26 21.18
N PRO A 109 -10.39 6.34 21.80
CA PRO A 109 -11.64 6.49 21.03
C PRO A 109 -11.69 7.79 20.25
#